data_15eb3a9a31929da244e88c6eb949d93e
#
_entry.id   15eb3a9a31929da244e88c6eb949d93e
#
_cell.length_a   1.000
_cell.length_b   1.000
_cell.length_c   1.000
_cell.angle_alpha   90.00
_cell.angle_beta   90.00
_cell.angle_gamma   90.00
#
_symmetry.space_group_name_H-M   'P 1'
#
loop_
_entity.id
_entity.type
_entity.pdbx_description
1 polymer ?
#
loop_
_entity_poly.entity_id
_entity_poly.type
_entity_poly.pdbx_seq_one_letter_code
_entity_poly.pdbx_strand_id
1 'polypeptide(L)'
;MKIAICDDDRLLTGEIDSQLQKIREKTGISFETDIFFDGETLWKAIEQNGSYDVVYLDIEMKNMDGITVARKIRERDPYAILIFISSYDSYYEQLFEVEPLRFLHKPIDPKKFDEYFLVAYTKLTSLEDRLHFEFNKRLYQIPYRDIVYMESRRRVIHLFGRNGEEYRFYKKMKDLLEEHSHTGNMFIRVHWSYVVNYYYIKSLSSTETELLTGEKLPVSGEYKNEALKKFMGMME
;
A
#
# COMPACT_ATOMS: atom_id res chain seq x y z
N MET A 1 2.63 -11.28 -5.63
CA MET A 1 2.59 -10.72 -4.27
C MET A 1 3.99 -10.83 -3.68
N LYS A 2 4.52 -9.77 -3.06
CA LYS A 2 5.82 -9.77 -2.36
C LYS A 2 5.60 -9.74 -0.86
N ILE A 3 6.25 -10.61 -0.12
CA ILE A 3 6.13 -10.74 1.33
C ILE A 3 7.50 -10.49 1.97
N ALA A 4 7.56 -9.63 2.98
CA ALA A 4 8.72 -9.51 3.84
C ALA A 4 8.49 -10.22 5.18
N ILE A 5 9.51 -10.90 5.68
CA ILE A 5 9.57 -11.46 7.03
C ILE A 5 10.72 -10.77 7.74
N CYS A 6 10.46 -10.09 8.85
CA CYS A 6 11.48 -9.35 9.58
C CYS A 6 11.41 -9.66 11.07
N ASP A 7 12.42 -10.38 11.56
CA ASP A 7 12.57 -10.81 12.97
C ASP A 7 14.03 -11.16 13.22
N ASP A 8 14.62 -10.79 14.35
CA ASP A 8 16.01 -11.09 14.69
C ASP A 8 16.23 -12.55 15.13
N ASP A 9 15.15 -13.29 15.39
CA ASP A 9 15.17 -14.73 15.60
C ASP A 9 15.16 -15.48 14.26
N ARG A 10 16.34 -16.02 13.89
CA ARG A 10 16.53 -16.79 12.66
C ARG A 10 15.74 -18.09 12.60
N LEU A 11 15.47 -18.72 13.74
CA LEU A 11 14.67 -19.94 13.77
C LEU A 11 13.22 -19.61 13.44
N LEU A 12 12.69 -18.58 14.06
CA LEU A 12 11.32 -18.12 13.82
C LEU A 12 11.09 -17.64 12.39
N THR A 13 12.04 -16.88 11.80
CA THR A 13 11.92 -16.49 10.38
C THR A 13 11.87 -17.69 9.45
N GLY A 14 12.65 -18.75 9.75
CA GLY A 14 12.62 -20.02 9.02
C GLY A 14 11.30 -20.78 9.19
N GLU A 15 10.71 -20.76 10.39
CA GLU A 15 9.39 -21.37 10.65
C GLU A 15 8.29 -20.64 9.88
N ILE A 16 8.30 -19.29 9.87
CA ILE A 16 7.35 -18.47 9.11
C ILE A 16 7.46 -18.75 7.62
N ASP A 17 8.68 -18.76 7.06
CA ASP A 17 8.87 -19.04 5.63
C ASP A 17 8.39 -20.46 5.30
N SER A 18 8.72 -21.45 6.13
CA SER A 18 8.25 -22.84 5.95
C SER A 18 6.72 -22.94 5.98
N GLN A 19 6.04 -22.17 6.84
CA GLN A 19 4.58 -22.14 6.89
C GLN A 19 4.00 -21.48 5.64
N LEU A 20 4.59 -20.40 5.15
CA LEU A 20 4.22 -19.78 3.89
C LEU A 20 4.38 -20.72 2.69
N GLN A 21 5.46 -21.50 2.63
CA GLN A 21 5.64 -22.51 1.57
C GLN A 21 4.52 -23.56 1.60
N LYS A 22 4.13 -24.06 2.79
CA LYS A 22 3.00 -25.00 2.93
C LYS A 22 1.69 -24.38 2.44
N ILE A 23 1.45 -23.08 2.72
CA ILE A 23 0.28 -22.37 2.20
C ILE A 23 0.33 -22.28 0.68
N ARG A 24 1.49 -21.97 0.09
CA ARG A 24 1.68 -21.93 -1.37
C ARG A 24 1.34 -23.28 -2.01
N GLU A 25 1.85 -24.38 -1.46
CA GLU A 25 1.58 -25.73 -1.96
C GLU A 25 0.10 -26.10 -1.86
N LYS A 26 -0.55 -25.74 -0.75
CA LYS A 26 -1.95 -26.07 -0.47
C LYS A 26 -2.95 -25.24 -1.30
N THR A 27 -2.64 -23.96 -1.54
CA THR A 27 -3.58 -23.00 -2.15
C THR A 27 -3.27 -22.65 -3.61
N GLY A 28 -2.06 -22.89 -4.08
CA GLY A 28 -1.58 -22.44 -5.38
C GLY A 28 -1.34 -20.93 -5.49
N ILE A 29 -1.44 -20.19 -4.40
CA ILE A 29 -1.21 -18.73 -4.37
C ILE A 29 0.28 -18.45 -4.63
N SER A 30 0.58 -17.65 -5.66
CA SER A 30 1.94 -17.27 -6.02
C SER A 30 2.40 -16.03 -5.27
N PHE A 31 3.55 -16.10 -4.61
CA PHE A 31 4.23 -14.99 -3.93
C PHE A 31 5.74 -15.23 -3.84
N GLU A 32 6.48 -14.17 -3.59
CA GLU A 32 7.92 -14.18 -3.30
C GLU A 32 8.13 -13.77 -1.84
N THR A 33 9.09 -14.37 -1.15
CA THR A 33 9.43 -14.05 0.25
C THR A 33 10.86 -13.54 0.34
N ASP A 34 11.05 -12.42 1.06
CA ASP A 34 12.35 -11.93 1.46
C ASP A 34 12.46 -11.93 3.00
N ILE A 35 13.61 -12.34 3.53
CA ILE A 35 13.84 -12.48 4.98
C ILE A 35 14.84 -11.41 5.42
N PHE A 36 14.53 -10.72 6.50
CA PHE A 36 15.34 -9.69 7.14
C PHE A 36 15.50 -10.01 8.63
N PHE A 37 16.65 -9.66 9.19
CA PHE A 37 16.97 -9.93 10.59
C PHE A 37 17.08 -8.66 11.45
N ASP A 38 16.77 -7.52 10.87
CA ASP A 38 16.68 -6.22 11.54
C ASP A 38 15.87 -5.23 10.70
N GLY A 39 15.33 -4.20 11.37
CA GLY A 39 14.49 -3.19 10.73
C GLY A 39 15.23 -2.29 9.73
N GLU A 40 16.55 -2.05 9.91
CA GLU A 40 17.31 -1.20 8.99
C GLU A 40 17.49 -1.87 7.62
N THR A 41 17.78 -3.16 7.61
CA THR A 41 17.96 -3.91 6.35
C THR A 41 16.65 -4.02 5.59
N LEU A 42 15.53 -4.27 6.29
CA LEU A 42 14.20 -4.23 5.68
C LEU A 42 13.92 -2.84 5.09
N TRP A 43 14.16 -1.76 5.86
CA TRP A 43 13.90 -0.41 5.37
C TRP A 43 14.75 -0.07 4.14
N LYS A 44 16.05 -0.37 4.16
CA LYS A 44 16.96 -0.19 3.01
C LYS A 44 16.47 -0.94 1.77
N ALA A 45 15.98 -2.18 1.94
CA ALA A 45 15.42 -2.96 0.83
C ALA A 45 14.17 -2.28 0.24
N ILE A 46 13.27 -1.74 1.09
CA ILE A 46 12.10 -0.99 0.65
C ILE A 46 12.49 0.29 -0.10
N GLU A 47 13.52 1.03 0.37
CA GLU A 47 14.00 2.23 -0.30
C GLU A 47 14.57 1.93 -1.70
N GLN A 48 15.27 0.82 -1.87
CA GLN A 48 15.96 0.44 -3.10
C GLN A 48 15.08 -0.31 -4.09
N ASN A 49 14.23 -1.21 -3.60
CA ASN A 49 13.52 -2.19 -4.44
C ASN A 49 11.99 -2.02 -4.45
N GLY A 50 11.46 -1.02 -3.72
CA GLY A 50 10.02 -0.79 -3.59
C GLY A 50 9.37 -1.54 -2.42
N SER A 51 8.05 -1.35 -2.27
CA SER A 51 7.28 -1.85 -1.14
C SER A 51 6.98 -3.35 -1.24
N TYR A 52 6.70 -3.96 -0.08
CA TYR A 52 6.13 -5.30 0.05
C TYR A 52 4.62 -5.23 0.22
N ASP A 53 3.90 -6.21 -0.32
CA ASP A 53 2.44 -6.28 -0.20
C ASP A 53 2.01 -6.70 1.22
N VAL A 54 2.77 -7.61 1.84
CA VAL A 54 2.59 -8.08 3.22
C VAL A 54 3.92 -8.05 3.95
N VAL A 55 3.93 -7.54 5.17
CA VAL A 55 5.11 -7.54 6.04
C VAL A 55 4.75 -8.22 7.36
N TYR A 56 5.39 -9.34 7.63
CA TYR A 56 5.45 -9.97 8.94
C TYR A 56 6.58 -9.34 9.73
N LEU A 57 6.29 -8.74 10.88
CA LEU A 57 7.21 -7.82 11.54
C LEU A 57 7.24 -8.07 13.05
N ASP A 58 8.41 -8.43 13.57
CA ASP A 58 8.61 -8.40 15.01
C ASP A 58 8.68 -6.97 15.53
N ILE A 59 8.21 -6.76 16.75
CA ILE A 59 8.25 -5.45 17.41
C ILE A 59 9.64 -5.20 17.98
N GLU A 60 10.20 -6.16 18.72
CA GLU A 60 11.45 -6.01 19.43
C GLU A 60 12.64 -6.51 18.62
N MET A 61 13.24 -5.60 17.89
CA MET A 61 14.47 -5.87 17.15
C MET A 61 15.58 -4.89 17.55
N LYS A 62 16.83 -5.30 17.40
CA LYS A 62 17.99 -4.43 17.60
C LYS A 62 18.03 -3.32 16.54
N ASN A 63 18.58 -2.17 16.90
CA ASN A 63 18.76 -0.97 16.07
C ASN A 63 17.45 -0.26 15.74
N MET A 64 16.63 -0.78 14.83
CA MET A 64 15.35 -0.20 14.45
C MET A 64 14.23 -1.20 14.80
N ASP A 65 13.37 -0.82 15.76
CA ASP A 65 12.23 -1.63 16.17
C ASP A 65 11.14 -1.70 15.08
N GLY A 66 10.27 -2.71 15.20
CA GLY A 66 9.24 -2.96 14.19
C GLY A 66 8.19 -1.84 14.06
N ILE A 67 7.90 -1.11 15.15
CA ILE A 67 6.94 0.00 15.10
C ILE A 67 7.52 1.16 14.31
N THR A 68 8.80 1.47 14.53
CA THR A 68 9.52 2.50 13.75
C THR A 68 9.55 2.15 12.27
N VAL A 69 9.84 0.88 11.92
CA VAL A 69 9.78 0.41 10.52
C VAL A 69 8.37 0.54 9.96
N ALA A 70 7.37 0.11 10.72
CA ALA A 70 5.96 0.17 10.31
C ALA A 70 5.49 1.61 10.01
N ARG A 71 5.88 2.60 10.83
CA ARG A 71 5.58 4.02 10.57
C ARG A 71 6.20 4.47 9.24
N LYS A 72 7.47 4.15 9.00
CA LYS A 72 8.16 4.47 7.73
C LYS A 72 7.50 3.78 6.54
N ILE A 73 7.08 2.53 6.68
CA ILE A 73 6.33 1.82 5.64
C ILE A 73 5.02 2.56 5.36
N ARG A 74 4.27 2.92 6.40
CA ARG A 74 2.97 3.58 6.28
C ARG A 74 3.06 4.97 5.63
N GLU A 75 4.13 5.72 5.90
CA GLU A 75 4.41 7.00 5.24
C GLU A 75 4.66 6.85 3.73
N ARG A 76 5.15 5.71 3.27
CA ARG A 76 5.47 5.46 1.85
C ARG A 76 4.39 4.67 1.13
N ASP A 77 3.80 3.68 1.80
CA ASP A 77 2.80 2.76 1.25
C ASP A 77 1.65 2.55 2.23
N PRO A 78 0.54 3.27 2.05
CA PRO A 78 -0.63 3.14 2.91
C PRO A 78 -1.35 1.79 2.76
N TYR A 79 -1.08 1.04 1.69
CA TYR A 79 -1.73 -0.25 1.40
C TYR A 79 -0.94 -1.46 1.85
N ALA A 80 0.33 -1.31 2.24
CA ALA A 80 1.11 -2.41 2.77
C ALA A 80 0.39 -3.07 3.94
N ILE A 81 0.24 -4.38 3.89
CA ILE A 81 -0.41 -5.12 4.98
C ILE A 81 0.64 -5.46 6.03
N LEU A 82 0.43 -4.96 7.24
CA LEU A 82 1.30 -5.21 8.38
C LEU A 82 0.67 -6.27 9.28
N ILE A 83 1.42 -7.33 9.57
CA ILE A 83 1.08 -8.37 10.55
C ILE A 83 2.23 -8.42 11.55
N PHE A 84 1.96 -7.99 12.77
CA PHE A 84 2.96 -8.06 13.82
C PHE A 84 3.03 -9.45 14.45
N ILE A 85 4.24 -9.83 14.84
CA ILE A 85 4.53 -11.08 15.52
C ILE A 85 5.38 -10.75 16.74
N SER A 86 4.85 -10.92 17.97
CA SER A 86 5.60 -10.59 19.18
C SER A 86 5.14 -11.37 20.41
N SER A 87 5.99 -11.44 21.41
CA SER A 87 5.68 -12.02 22.72
C SER A 87 4.99 -11.02 23.69
N TYR A 88 4.92 -9.75 23.33
CA TYR A 88 4.55 -8.68 24.28
C TYR A 88 3.24 -7.97 23.89
N ASP A 89 2.38 -7.78 24.89
CA ASP A 89 1.09 -7.08 24.75
C ASP A 89 1.17 -5.58 25.05
N SER A 90 2.34 -5.07 25.45
CA SER A 90 2.48 -3.69 25.96
C SER A 90 2.49 -2.59 24.89
N TYR A 91 2.43 -2.95 23.61
CA TYR A 91 2.58 -2.00 22.49
C TYR A 91 1.27 -1.58 21.84
N TYR A 92 0.11 -1.95 22.38
CA TYR A 92 -1.19 -1.72 21.75
C TYR A 92 -1.45 -0.26 21.34
N GLU A 93 -1.11 0.72 22.19
CA GLU A 93 -1.34 2.14 21.85
C GLU A 93 -0.55 2.55 20.59
N GLN A 94 0.71 2.12 20.47
CA GLN A 94 1.57 2.47 19.34
C GLN A 94 1.17 1.72 18.06
N LEU A 95 0.58 0.54 18.20
CA LEU A 95 0.09 -0.24 17.05
C LEU A 95 -1.10 0.43 16.36
N PHE A 96 -1.95 1.16 17.08
CA PHE A 96 -3.06 1.91 16.47
C PHE A 96 -2.58 2.93 15.43
N GLU A 97 -1.41 3.53 15.63
CA GLU A 97 -0.86 4.54 14.70
C GLU A 97 -0.46 3.95 13.33
N VAL A 98 -0.11 2.66 13.29
CA VAL A 98 0.38 1.98 12.08
C VAL A 98 -0.65 1.06 11.45
N GLU A 99 -1.85 0.98 12.03
CA GLU A 99 -3.00 0.22 11.52
C GLU A 99 -2.64 -1.20 11.05
N PRO A 100 -2.15 -2.10 11.94
CA PRO A 100 -1.85 -3.46 11.56
C PRO A 100 -3.12 -4.21 11.19
N LEU A 101 -3.03 -5.10 10.20
CA LEU A 101 -4.14 -5.98 9.86
C LEU A 101 -4.41 -6.97 11.00
N ARG A 102 -3.35 -7.55 11.57
CA ARG A 102 -3.42 -8.59 12.60
C ARG A 102 -2.18 -8.57 13.48
N PHE A 103 -2.32 -9.24 14.62
CA PHE A 103 -1.25 -9.48 15.57
C PHE A 103 -1.18 -10.98 15.90
N LEU A 104 0.00 -11.57 15.82
CA LEU A 104 0.31 -12.95 16.18
C LEU A 104 1.19 -12.98 17.42
N HIS A 105 0.78 -13.72 18.45
CA HIS A 105 1.59 -13.97 19.63
C HIS A 105 2.59 -15.08 19.38
N LYS A 106 3.82 -14.92 19.87
CA LYS A 106 4.82 -15.99 19.96
C LYS A 106 4.50 -16.88 21.20
N PRO A 107 4.50 -18.23 21.06
CA PRO A 107 4.74 -19.00 19.84
C PRO A 107 3.59 -18.94 18.86
N ILE A 108 3.90 -18.96 17.56
CA ILE A 108 2.91 -18.81 16.51
C ILE A 108 2.00 -20.05 16.43
N ASP A 109 0.69 -19.84 16.53
CA ASP A 109 -0.30 -20.86 16.19
C ASP A 109 -0.40 -21.01 14.66
N PRO A 110 -0.05 -22.16 14.08
CA PRO A 110 -0.08 -22.35 12.63
C PRO A 110 -1.47 -22.14 12.01
N LYS A 111 -2.55 -22.45 12.74
CA LYS A 111 -3.92 -22.25 12.23
C LYS A 111 -4.28 -20.77 12.15
N LYS A 112 -3.92 -19.97 13.16
CA LYS A 112 -4.11 -18.51 13.14
C LYS A 112 -3.23 -17.87 12.07
N PHE A 113 -2.02 -18.36 11.87
CA PHE A 113 -1.14 -17.89 10.81
C PHE A 113 -1.77 -18.10 9.43
N ASP A 114 -2.26 -19.31 9.14
CA ASP A 114 -2.94 -19.62 7.88
C ASP A 114 -4.19 -18.73 7.67
N GLU A 115 -5.02 -18.56 8.72
CA GLU A 115 -6.19 -17.68 8.70
C GLU A 115 -5.79 -16.23 8.36
N TYR A 116 -4.79 -15.69 9.05
CA TYR A 116 -4.39 -14.29 8.88
C TYR A 116 -3.72 -14.04 7.52
N PHE A 117 -2.98 -15.02 7.00
CA PHE A 117 -2.50 -14.98 5.62
C PHE A 117 -3.66 -14.88 4.62
N LEU A 118 -4.69 -15.72 4.78
CA LEU A 118 -5.86 -15.70 3.89
C LEU A 118 -6.65 -14.39 3.99
N VAL A 119 -6.77 -13.83 5.19
CA VAL A 119 -7.37 -12.49 5.39
C VAL A 119 -6.55 -11.42 4.68
N ALA A 120 -5.22 -11.45 4.80
CA ALA A 120 -4.31 -10.55 4.10
C ALA A 120 -4.45 -10.69 2.57
N TYR A 121 -4.43 -11.92 2.07
CA TYR A 121 -4.61 -12.22 0.65
C TYR A 121 -5.96 -11.72 0.12
N THR A 122 -7.05 -11.98 0.85
CA THR A 122 -8.39 -11.50 0.48
C THR A 122 -8.45 -9.98 0.46
N LYS A 123 -7.85 -9.31 1.46
CA LYS A 123 -7.77 -7.84 1.48
C LYS A 123 -6.99 -7.31 0.28
N LEU A 124 -5.85 -7.92 -0.05
CA LEU A 124 -5.06 -7.54 -1.22
C LEU A 124 -5.83 -7.76 -2.53
N THR A 125 -6.50 -8.90 -2.69
CA THR A 125 -7.24 -9.21 -3.91
C THR A 125 -8.53 -8.41 -4.04
N SER A 126 -9.17 -8.02 -2.95
CA SER A 126 -10.31 -7.09 -2.99
C SER A 126 -9.92 -5.66 -3.39
N LEU A 127 -8.65 -5.29 -3.23
CA LEU A 127 -8.06 -4.04 -3.76
C LEU A 127 -7.60 -4.17 -5.22
N GLU A 128 -7.81 -5.33 -5.85
CA GLU A 128 -7.35 -5.65 -7.21
C GLU A 128 -8.29 -5.17 -8.32
N ASP A 129 -9.20 -4.24 -8.04
CA ASP A 129 -9.77 -3.45 -9.13
C ASP A 129 -8.63 -2.78 -9.89
N ARG A 130 -8.56 -3.08 -11.19
CA ARG A 130 -7.45 -2.67 -12.04
C ARG A 130 -7.91 -1.67 -13.09
N LEU A 131 -7.12 -0.65 -13.29
CA LEU A 131 -7.26 0.20 -14.46
C LEU A 131 -6.71 -0.53 -15.67
N HIS A 132 -7.57 -0.74 -16.66
CA HIS A 132 -7.20 -1.33 -17.94
C HIS A 132 -7.12 -0.23 -19.00
N PHE A 133 -6.02 -0.22 -19.76
CA PHE A 133 -5.85 0.72 -20.88
C PHE A 133 -4.91 0.16 -21.94
N GLU A 134 -5.01 0.72 -23.13
CA GLU A 134 -4.10 0.41 -24.23
C GLU A 134 -3.18 1.60 -24.51
N PHE A 135 -1.89 1.34 -24.65
CA PHE A 135 -0.92 2.31 -25.14
C PHE A 135 0.13 1.64 -26.03
N ASN A 136 0.41 2.23 -27.20
CA ASN A 136 1.35 1.69 -28.19
C ASN A 136 1.07 0.22 -28.56
N LYS A 137 -0.20 -0.13 -28.78
CA LYS A 137 -0.66 -1.51 -29.11
C LYS A 137 -0.34 -2.55 -28.03
N ARG A 138 -0.12 -2.11 -26.80
CA ARG A 138 0.04 -2.99 -25.64
C ARG A 138 -1.10 -2.74 -24.66
N LEU A 139 -1.65 -3.82 -24.12
CA LEU A 139 -2.64 -3.75 -23.04
C LEU A 139 -1.91 -3.70 -21.70
N TYR A 140 -2.33 -2.79 -20.86
CA TYR A 140 -1.84 -2.61 -19.51
C TYR A 140 -2.97 -2.83 -18.52
N GLN A 141 -2.62 -3.37 -17.36
CA GLN A 141 -3.51 -3.47 -16.21
C GLN A 141 -2.74 -3.06 -14.95
N ILE A 142 -3.19 -1.99 -14.30
CA ILE A 142 -2.54 -1.42 -13.12
C ILE A 142 -3.54 -1.47 -11.96
N PRO A 143 -3.20 -2.13 -10.83
CA PRO A 143 -4.04 -2.06 -9.63
C PRO A 143 -4.27 -0.61 -9.20
N TYR A 144 -5.50 -0.25 -8.84
CA TYR A 144 -5.78 1.13 -8.40
C TYR A 144 -4.95 1.56 -7.20
N ARG A 145 -4.63 0.63 -6.30
CA ARG A 145 -3.75 0.90 -5.15
C ARG A 145 -2.34 1.33 -5.55
N ASP A 146 -1.88 0.94 -6.74
CA ASP A 146 -0.54 1.28 -7.24
C ASP A 146 -0.50 2.64 -7.96
N ILE A 147 -1.66 3.27 -8.15
CA ILE A 147 -1.79 4.58 -8.78
C ILE A 147 -1.72 5.66 -7.71
N VAL A 148 -0.71 6.53 -7.79
CA VAL A 148 -0.54 7.69 -6.89
C VAL A 148 -1.42 8.84 -7.34
N TYR A 149 -1.27 9.25 -8.60
CA TYR A 149 -2.11 10.29 -9.21
C TYR A 149 -2.16 10.15 -10.72
N MET A 150 -3.09 10.83 -11.33
CA MET A 150 -3.27 10.93 -12.78
C MET A 150 -3.30 12.39 -13.19
N GLU A 151 -2.60 12.72 -14.28
CA GLU A 151 -2.58 14.04 -14.89
C GLU A 151 -3.12 13.98 -16.33
N SER A 152 -4.00 14.92 -16.69
CA SER A 152 -4.46 15.08 -18.07
C SER A 152 -3.67 16.17 -18.79
N ARG A 153 -2.95 15.79 -19.84
CA ARG A 153 -2.23 16.68 -20.75
C ARG A 153 -2.78 16.51 -22.18
N ARG A 154 -3.53 17.46 -22.69
CA ARG A 154 -4.04 17.45 -24.08
C ARG A 154 -4.73 16.14 -24.49
N ARG A 155 -5.63 15.60 -23.66
CA ARG A 155 -6.34 14.30 -23.84
C ARG A 155 -5.46 13.05 -23.67
N VAL A 156 -4.22 13.18 -23.25
CA VAL A 156 -3.38 12.08 -22.79
C VAL A 156 -3.45 12.06 -21.28
N ILE A 157 -3.80 10.93 -20.71
CA ILE A 157 -3.67 10.67 -19.28
C ILE A 157 -2.25 10.18 -19.03
N HIS A 158 -1.56 10.85 -18.13
CA HIS A 158 -0.31 10.42 -17.53
C HIS A 158 -0.65 9.85 -16.16
N LEU A 159 -0.35 8.59 -15.96
CA LEU A 159 -0.58 7.86 -14.72
C LEU A 159 0.77 7.64 -14.04
N PHE A 160 0.85 8.02 -12.78
CA PHE A 160 2.06 7.89 -11.95
C PHE A 160 1.84 6.81 -10.90
N GLY A 161 2.72 5.81 -10.94
CA GLY A 161 2.70 4.66 -10.06
C GLY A 161 3.53 4.87 -8.79
N ARG A 162 3.26 4.06 -7.76
CA ARG A 162 3.90 4.15 -6.42
C ARG A 162 5.41 3.90 -6.43
N ASN A 163 5.92 3.18 -7.42
CA ASN A 163 7.35 2.89 -7.56
C ASN A 163 8.03 3.80 -8.60
N GLY A 164 7.39 4.94 -8.96
CA GLY A 164 7.93 5.91 -9.92
C GLY A 164 7.66 5.57 -11.39
N GLU A 165 6.85 4.56 -11.68
CA GLU A 165 6.45 4.26 -13.05
C GLU A 165 5.56 5.36 -13.61
N GLU A 166 5.74 5.68 -14.88
CA GLU A 166 4.86 6.57 -15.66
C GLU A 166 4.25 5.80 -16.84
N TYR A 167 2.92 5.81 -16.92
CA TYR A 167 2.16 5.26 -18.04
C TYR A 167 1.38 6.35 -18.75
N ARG A 168 1.10 6.16 -20.02
CA ARG A 168 0.38 7.15 -20.83
C ARG A 168 -0.67 6.47 -21.68
N PHE A 169 -1.86 7.07 -21.78
CA PHE A 169 -2.91 6.58 -22.69
C PHE A 169 -3.88 7.69 -23.08
N TYR A 170 -4.60 7.50 -24.19
CA TYR A 170 -5.53 8.49 -24.70
C TYR A 170 -6.91 8.32 -24.07
N LYS A 171 -7.32 9.26 -23.21
CA LYS A 171 -8.66 9.32 -22.62
C LYS A 171 -8.94 10.72 -22.05
N LYS A 172 -10.22 11.10 -21.96
CA LYS A 172 -10.60 12.28 -21.20
C LYS A 172 -10.69 11.92 -19.71
N MET A 173 -10.23 12.78 -18.83
CA MET A 173 -10.28 12.56 -17.39
C MET A 173 -11.72 12.31 -16.89
N LYS A 174 -12.72 13.02 -17.45
CA LYS A 174 -14.12 12.83 -17.09
C LYS A 174 -14.59 11.41 -17.41
N ASP A 175 -14.34 10.94 -18.62
CA ASP A 175 -14.78 9.61 -19.09
C ASP A 175 -14.10 8.50 -18.26
N LEU A 176 -12.82 8.71 -17.90
CA LEU A 176 -12.06 7.81 -17.03
C LEU A 176 -12.70 7.68 -15.63
N LEU A 177 -13.06 8.80 -15.00
CA LEU A 177 -13.67 8.81 -13.67
C LEU A 177 -15.09 8.23 -13.69
N GLU A 178 -15.85 8.44 -14.75
CA GLU A 178 -17.20 7.88 -14.90
C GLU A 178 -17.15 6.35 -15.04
N GLU A 179 -16.27 5.81 -15.88
CA GLU A 179 -16.08 4.36 -16.03
C GLU A 179 -15.62 3.67 -14.75
N HIS A 180 -14.84 4.38 -13.93
CA HIS A 180 -14.27 3.87 -12.70
C HIS A 180 -14.95 4.43 -11.44
N SER A 181 -16.21 4.86 -11.56
CA SER A 181 -17.01 5.37 -10.43
C SER A 181 -17.22 4.36 -9.30
N HIS A 182 -17.11 3.06 -9.58
CA HIS A 182 -17.18 1.98 -8.60
C HIS A 182 -16.02 1.98 -7.58
N THR A 183 -14.89 2.66 -7.89
CA THR A 183 -13.78 2.82 -6.93
C THR A 183 -14.14 3.73 -5.75
N GLY A 184 -15.33 4.29 -5.74
CA GLY A 184 -15.84 5.14 -4.68
C GLY A 184 -15.03 6.43 -4.53
N ASN A 185 -14.62 6.72 -3.29
CA ASN A 185 -13.86 7.93 -2.99
C ASN A 185 -12.34 7.75 -3.08
N MET A 186 -11.84 6.61 -3.56
CA MET A 186 -10.39 6.36 -3.67
C MET A 186 -9.68 7.44 -4.49
N PHE A 187 -10.33 7.96 -5.54
CA PHE A 187 -9.77 9.00 -6.40
C PHE A 187 -10.48 10.33 -6.18
N ILE A 188 -9.72 11.33 -5.74
CA ILE A 188 -10.19 12.69 -5.49
C ILE A 188 -9.73 13.60 -6.62
N ARG A 189 -10.68 14.26 -7.30
CA ARG A 189 -10.35 15.28 -8.28
C ARG A 189 -10.03 16.58 -7.56
N VAL A 190 -8.77 17.01 -7.67
CA VAL A 190 -8.28 18.23 -7.02
C VAL A 190 -8.13 19.41 -7.99
N HIS A 191 -8.06 19.12 -9.30
CA HIS A 191 -7.84 20.10 -10.33
C HIS A 191 -8.49 19.63 -11.65
N TRP A 192 -8.71 20.54 -12.61
CA TRP A 192 -9.20 20.15 -13.92
C TRP A 192 -8.27 19.17 -14.66
N SER A 193 -6.97 19.17 -14.35
CA SER A 193 -5.98 18.23 -14.89
C SER A 193 -5.54 17.15 -13.92
N TYR A 194 -5.82 17.24 -12.61
CA TYR A 194 -5.28 16.31 -11.63
C TYR A 194 -6.35 15.56 -10.87
N VAL A 195 -6.14 14.23 -10.77
CA VAL A 195 -6.89 13.32 -9.90
C VAL A 195 -5.88 12.58 -9.05
N VAL A 196 -6.09 12.54 -7.76
CA VAL A 196 -5.15 12.00 -6.76
C VAL A 196 -5.80 10.84 -6.03
N ASN A 197 -5.05 9.79 -5.78
CA ASN A 197 -5.48 8.73 -4.91
C ASN A 197 -5.42 9.21 -3.45
N TYR A 198 -6.57 9.13 -2.76
CA TYR A 198 -6.74 9.57 -1.39
C TYR A 198 -5.64 9.09 -0.45
N TYR A 199 -5.30 7.81 -0.53
CA TYR A 199 -4.32 7.18 0.36
C TYR A 199 -2.88 7.69 0.20
N TYR A 200 -2.61 8.42 -0.88
CA TYR A 200 -1.31 9.08 -1.09
C TYR A 200 -1.34 10.57 -0.75
N ILE A 201 -2.47 11.12 -0.28
CA ILE A 201 -2.54 12.51 0.13
C ILE A 201 -1.95 12.64 1.54
N LYS A 202 -0.81 13.31 1.66
CA LYS A 202 -0.20 13.69 2.94
C LYS A 202 -0.91 14.89 3.56
N SER A 203 -1.22 15.89 2.74
CA SER A 203 -1.97 17.07 3.17
C SER A 203 -2.76 17.68 2.01
N LEU A 204 -3.94 18.24 2.32
CA LEU A 204 -4.80 18.92 1.36
C LEU A 204 -5.21 20.29 1.90
N SER A 205 -4.89 21.32 1.13
CA SER A 205 -5.29 22.72 1.39
C SER A 205 -6.24 23.23 0.33
N SER A 206 -6.60 24.49 0.45
CA SER A 206 -7.46 25.18 -0.54
C SER A 206 -6.77 25.46 -1.89
N THR A 207 -5.45 25.36 -1.97
CA THR A 207 -4.65 25.73 -3.14
C THR A 207 -3.70 24.67 -3.61
N GLU A 208 -3.31 23.74 -2.72
CA GLU A 208 -2.28 22.73 -2.99
C GLU A 208 -2.60 21.44 -2.25
N THR A 209 -2.25 20.29 -2.83
CA THR A 209 -2.15 19.01 -2.17
C THR A 209 -0.71 18.51 -2.22
N GLU A 210 -0.18 18.05 -1.08
CA GLU A 210 1.12 17.39 -0.94
C GLU A 210 0.90 15.88 -0.85
N LEU A 211 1.66 15.11 -1.64
CA LEU A 211 1.57 13.65 -1.67
C LEU A 211 2.64 13.02 -0.77
N LEU A 212 2.41 11.79 -0.32
CA LEU A 212 3.37 11.00 0.43
C LEU A 212 4.66 10.76 -0.37
N THR A 213 4.57 10.74 -1.68
CA THR A 213 5.70 10.61 -2.62
C THR A 213 6.48 11.92 -2.83
N GLY A 214 6.02 13.03 -2.23
CA GLY A 214 6.70 14.31 -2.19
C GLY A 214 6.24 15.32 -3.24
N GLU A 215 5.41 14.94 -4.21
CA GLU A 215 4.88 15.87 -5.21
C GLU A 215 3.89 16.84 -4.58
N LYS A 216 3.89 18.07 -5.10
CA LYS A 216 2.92 19.12 -4.78
C LYS A 216 2.11 19.45 -6.01
N LEU A 217 0.80 19.23 -5.93
CA LEU A 217 -0.13 19.44 -7.04
C LEU A 217 -1.12 20.57 -6.73
N PRO A 218 -1.48 21.42 -7.71
CA PRO A 218 -2.40 22.51 -7.48
C PRO A 218 -3.84 22.02 -7.25
N VAL A 219 -4.56 22.71 -6.38
CA VAL A 219 -6.00 22.55 -6.18
C VAL A 219 -6.71 23.73 -6.83
N SER A 220 -7.61 23.48 -7.81
CA SER A 220 -8.37 24.55 -8.45
C SER A 220 -9.61 24.92 -7.64
N GLY A 221 -10.02 26.20 -7.71
CA GLY A 221 -11.17 26.71 -6.96
C GLY A 221 -12.49 25.96 -7.24
N GLU A 222 -12.65 25.43 -8.46
CA GLU A 222 -13.82 24.63 -8.86
C GLU A 222 -13.93 23.31 -8.08
N TYR A 223 -12.82 22.63 -7.86
CA TYR A 223 -12.80 21.30 -7.21
C TYR A 223 -12.52 21.33 -5.70
N LYS A 224 -12.08 22.47 -5.18
CA LYS A 224 -11.65 22.64 -3.78
C LYS A 224 -12.66 22.12 -2.76
N ASN A 225 -13.91 22.55 -2.85
CA ASN A 225 -14.92 22.22 -1.83
C ASN A 225 -15.27 20.73 -1.85
N GLU A 226 -15.38 20.14 -3.05
CA GLU A 226 -15.65 18.72 -3.20
C GLU A 226 -14.44 17.87 -2.74
N ALA A 227 -13.22 18.29 -3.10
CA ALA A 227 -12.00 17.62 -2.68
C ALA A 227 -11.84 17.60 -1.16
N LEU A 228 -12.02 18.75 -0.49
CA LEU A 228 -11.97 18.84 0.97
C LEU A 228 -13.05 18.00 1.64
N LYS A 229 -14.29 18.03 1.13
CA LYS A 229 -15.39 17.21 1.66
C LYS A 229 -15.10 15.72 1.55
N LYS A 230 -14.63 15.25 0.38
CA LYS A 230 -14.26 13.85 0.18
C LYS A 230 -13.10 13.44 1.08
N PHE A 231 -12.08 14.28 1.18
CA PHE A 231 -10.91 14.01 2.02
C PHE A 231 -11.29 13.88 3.51
N MET A 232 -12.10 14.80 4.04
CA MET A 232 -12.57 14.73 5.43
C MET A 232 -13.50 13.54 5.68
N GLY A 233 -14.41 13.23 4.76
CA GLY A 233 -15.35 12.11 4.91
C GLY A 233 -14.71 10.72 4.81
N MET A 234 -13.42 10.61 4.46
CA MET A 234 -12.65 9.36 4.52
C MET A 234 -11.77 9.27 5.77
N MET A 235 -11.70 10.34 6.58
CA MET A 235 -10.99 10.35 7.87
C MET A 235 -11.90 9.92 9.04
N GLU A 236 -13.24 9.87 8.83
CA GLU A 236 -14.24 9.36 9.77
C GLU A 236 -14.39 7.84 9.65
#